data_337f668f1fcadba1c47dccc2c3cf6e92
#
_entry.id   337f668f1fcadba1c47dccc2c3cf6e92
#
_cell.length_a   1.000
_cell.length_b   1.000
_cell.length_c   1.000
_cell.angle_alpha   90.00
_cell.angle_beta   90.00
_cell.angle_gamma   90.00
#
_symmetry.space_group_name_H-M   'P 1'
#
loop_
_entity.id
_entity.type
_entity.pdbx_description
1 polymer ?
#
loop_
_entity_poly.entity_id
_entity_poly.type
_entity_poly.pdbx_seq_one_letter_code
_entity_poly.pdbx_strand_id
1 'polypeptide(L)' 'MYSIGEIISSYRKKKGLLQQDLADELAKEGIAISYKAISNWERN' A
#
# COMPACT_ATOMS: atom_id res chain seq x y z
N MET A 1 -9.46 -4.68 -15.85
CA MET A 1 -9.64 -3.73 -14.73
C MET A 1 -8.79 -4.15 -13.55
N TYR A 2 -8.08 -3.22 -12.95
CA TYR A 2 -7.21 -3.52 -11.83
C TYR A 2 -7.96 -3.37 -10.51
N SER A 3 -7.70 -4.29 -9.59
CA SER A 3 -8.21 -4.15 -8.23
C SER A 3 -7.40 -3.10 -7.49
N ILE A 4 -7.94 -2.60 -6.38
CA ILE A 4 -7.21 -1.62 -5.58
C ILE A 4 -5.91 -2.21 -5.06
N GLY A 5 -5.91 -3.53 -4.77
CA GLY A 5 -4.70 -4.20 -4.31
C GLY A 5 -3.61 -4.20 -5.38
N GLU A 6 -3.98 -4.41 -6.63
CA GLU A 6 -3.02 -4.41 -7.72
C GLU A 6 -2.44 -3.02 -7.94
N ILE A 7 -3.28 -1.98 -7.84
CA ILE A 7 -2.84 -0.61 -8.02
C ILE A 7 -1.84 -0.25 -6.91
N ILE A 8 -2.17 -0.58 -5.67
CA ILE A 8 -1.31 -0.29 -4.53
C ILE A 8 0.00 -1.07 -4.63
N SER A 9 -0.07 -2.34 -5.00
CA SER A 9 1.12 -3.18 -5.14
C SER A 9 2.04 -2.63 -6.23
N SER A 10 1.48 -2.24 -7.37
CA SER A 10 2.26 -1.68 -8.46
C SER A 10 2.95 -0.39 -8.04
N TYR A 11 2.21 0.49 -7.38
CA TYR A 11 2.76 1.76 -6.89
C TYR A 11 3.91 1.51 -5.93
N ARG A 12 3.69 0.60 -4.97
CA ARG A 12 4.68 0.27 -3.95
C ARG A 12 5.96 -0.28 -4.58
N LYS A 13 5.80 -1.23 -5.50
CA LYS A 13 6.96 -1.86 -6.17
C LYS A 13 7.71 -0.87 -7.03
N LYS A 14 6.98 0.00 -7.71
CA LYS A 14 7.58 1.03 -8.56
C LYS A 14 8.46 1.97 -7.73
N LYS A 15 8.06 2.24 -6.51
CA LYS A 15 8.80 3.11 -5.60
C LYS A 15 9.86 2.36 -4.80
N GLY A 16 9.87 1.03 -4.88
CA GLY A 16 10.81 0.23 -4.10
C GLY A 16 10.49 0.19 -2.62
N LEU A 17 9.22 0.31 -2.28
CA LEU A 17 8.77 0.38 -0.90
C LEU A 17 8.31 -0.97 -0.38
N LEU A 18 8.51 -1.20 0.92
CA LEU A 18 7.89 -2.31 1.61
C LEU A 18 6.48 -1.90 2.01
N GLN A 19 5.65 -2.89 2.42
CA GLN A 19 4.29 -2.59 2.85
C GLN A 19 4.27 -1.61 4.02
N GLN A 20 5.19 -1.79 4.96
CA GLN A 20 5.29 -0.88 6.10
C GLN A 20 5.71 0.52 5.65
N ASP A 21 6.61 0.60 4.69
CA ASP A 21 7.05 1.88 4.17
C ASP A 21 5.90 2.65 3.53
N LEU A 22 5.05 1.93 2.79
CA LEU A 22 3.89 2.57 2.19
C LEU A 22 2.93 3.06 3.26
N ALA A 23 2.71 2.27 4.31
CA ALA A 23 1.85 2.68 5.42
C ALA A 23 2.38 3.97 6.06
N ASP A 24 3.71 4.06 6.24
CA ASP A 24 4.32 5.24 6.81
C ASP A 24 4.13 6.47 5.91
N GLU A 25 4.27 6.28 4.61
CA GLU A 25 4.08 7.37 3.66
C GLU A 25 2.64 7.88 3.67
N LEU A 26 1.68 6.95 3.71
CA LEU A 26 0.28 7.33 3.76
C LEU A 26 -0.05 8.07 5.06
N ALA A 27 0.57 7.66 6.16
CA ALA A 27 0.37 8.33 7.44
C ALA A 27 0.84 9.78 7.37
N LYS A 28 1.93 10.05 6.66
CA LYS A 28 2.42 11.41 6.48
C LYS A 28 1.42 12.27 5.71
N GLU A 29 0.66 11.64 4.83
CA GLU A 29 -0.36 12.33 4.03
C GLU A 29 -1.70 12.45 4.77
N GLY A 30 -1.74 12.02 6.02
CA GLY A 30 -2.96 12.11 6.81
C GLY A 30 -3.86 10.90 6.68
N ILE A 31 -3.39 9.83 6.06
CA ILE A 31 -4.16 8.60 5.87
C ILE A 31 -3.70 7.57 6.88
N ALA A 32 -4.49 7.35 7.92
CA ALA A 32 -4.16 6.40 8.97
C ALA A 32 -4.51 4.99 8.52
N ILE A 33 -3.51 4.27 8.02
CA ILE A 33 -3.72 2.91 7.53
C ILE A 33 -2.55 2.04 7.99
N SER A 34 -2.85 0.80 8.38
CA SER A 34 -1.81 -0.12 8.84
C SER A 34 -1.29 -0.97 7.69
N TYR A 35 -0.09 -1.52 7.86
CA TYR A 35 0.47 -2.40 6.84
C TYR A 35 -0.38 -3.65 6.66
N LYS A 36 -1.12 -4.05 7.70
CA LYS A 36 -2.03 -5.20 7.61
C LYS A 36 -3.14 -4.95 6.60
N ALA A 37 -3.68 -3.73 6.59
CA ALA A 37 -4.70 -3.37 5.62
C ALA A 37 -4.14 -3.42 4.20
N ILE A 38 -2.93 -2.90 4.03
CA ILE A 38 -2.26 -2.91 2.73
C ILE A 38 -2.03 -4.37 2.29
N SER A 39 -1.56 -5.19 3.21
CA SER A 39 -1.32 -6.61 2.92
C SER A 39 -2.62 -7.30 2.49
N ASN A 40 -3.71 -7.04 3.20
CA ASN A 40 -5.01 -7.62 2.84
C ASN A 40 -5.47 -7.17 1.45
N TRP A 41 -5.27 -5.90 1.14
CA TRP A 41 -5.64 -5.39 -0.18
C TRP A 41 -4.83 -6.06 -1.29
N GLU A 42 -3.54 -6.27 -1.05
CA GLU A 42 -2.67 -6.88 -2.06
C GLU A 42 -2.92 -8.37 -2.24
N ARG A 43 -3.48 -9.02 -1.22
CA ARG A 43 -3.79 -10.45 -1.29
C ARG A 43 -5.07 -10.73 -2.06
N ASN A 44 -5.93 -9.78 -2.15
CA ASN A 44 -7.21 -9.97 -2.86
C ASN A 44 -6.99 -9.84 -4.35
#